data_b451bea1fcac38296c8b6deece5b3655
#
_entry.id   b451bea1fcac38296c8b6deece5b3655
#
_cell.length_a   1.000
_cell.length_b   1.000
_cell.length_c   1.000
_cell.angle_alpha   90.00
_cell.angle_beta   90.00
_cell.angle_gamma   90.00
#
_symmetry.space_group_name_H-M   'P 1'
#
loop_
_entity.id
_entity.type
_entity.pdbx_description
1 polymer ?
#
loop_
_entity_poly.entity_id
_entity_poly.type
_entity_poly.pdbx_seq_one_letter_code
_entity_poly.pdbx_strand_id
1 'polypeptide(L)'
;MLSSVNYSLEVTVHYPKPSQVITGHKAVREALRDTATYSSDLQGDADVRDYRQLPLEVDPPRHHLYRAALAPYFVKPSIEKLIPDFKVIAAALVDQFFANDSADVVSELALPYVMKNLGVIYRRPQDVQEWISWGPDVWTANSPVRDGKVLHEYLDQIYAEAVTGAKEDVWRELSLLEIEGKQISPEEFRGIAGVMLAGGRDTVVKLITGMVWYFGHIPQDLESLRANSELIDSAVQEFLRFLTPLPQMNRTTVPESGSAELPDDRYVGVSFISGNFDENVFENPYKVILSRGRNPHLSFGFGPHTCIGNHIAEIEAKVFLETLLKSSHNWKINEEDIEYHQGKLVVIPNSFRKLTVSLI
;
A
#
# COMPACT_ATOMS: atom_id res chain seq x y z
N MET A 1 5.95 -12.79 -24.88
CA MET A 1 4.70 -12.54 -24.17
C MET A 1 5.06 -12.54 -22.70
N LEU A 2 5.31 -11.38 -22.13
CA LEU A 2 5.49 -11.22 -20.68
C LEU A 2 4.10 -11.38 -20.08
N SER A 3 3.92 -12.40 -19.27
CA SER A 3 2.71 -12.62 -18.51
C SER A 3 2.42 -11.36 -17.70
N SER A 4 1.21 -10.87 -17.81
CA SER A 4 0.67 -9.73 -17.09
C SER A 4 0.89 -9.92 -15.59
N VAL A 5 1.86 -9.22 -15.03
CA VAL A 5 2.02 -9.12 -13.59
C VAL A 5 0.93 -8.19 -13.09
N ASN A 6 -0.03 -8.78 -12.44
CA ASN A 6 -1.15 -8.07 -11.85
C ASN A 6 -0.66 -7.43 -10.55
N TYR A 7 -0.46 -6.12 -10.52
CA TYR A 7 -0.27 -5.37 -9.27
C TYR A 7 -1.57 -5.27 -8.45
N SER A 8 -2.63 -5.93 -8.92
CA SER A 8 -3.88 -6.07 -8.19
C SER A 8 -3.82 -7.21 -7.18
N LEU A 9 -4.78 -7.24 -6.32
CA LEU A 9 -5.02 -8.19 -5.22
C LEU A 9 -4.76 -9.69 -5.47
N GLU A 10 -4.53 -10.11 -6.71
CA GLU A 10 -4.09 -11.48 -6.99
C GLU A 10 -2.68 -11.79 -6.46
N VAL A 11 -1.94 -10.75 -6.07
CA VAL A 11 -0.60 -10.87 -5.45
C VAL A 11 -0.68 -11.32 -4.00
N THR A 12 -1.79 -11.11 -3.35
CA THR A 12 -1.98 -11.49 -1.96
C THR A 12 -2.67 -12.83 -1.86
N VAL A 13 -1.88 -13.87 -1.64
CA VAL A 13 -2.30 -15.12 -1.02
C VAL A 13 -3.36 -15.89 -1.80
N HIS A 14 -3.17 -17.18 -1.96
CA HIS A 14 -4.14 -18.12 -2.52
C HIS A 14 -5.35 -18.34 -1.60
N TYR A 15 -5.94 -17.26 -1.12
CA TYR A 15 -7.24 -17.38 -0.49
C TYR A 15 -8.29 -17.76 -1.54
N PRO A 16 -9.25 -18.60 -1.22
CA PRO A 16 -10.39 -18.84 -2.07
C PRO A 16 -11.02 -17.50 -2.47
N LYS A 17 -11.52 -17.43 -3.71
CA LYS A 17 -12.27 -16.24 -4.13
C LYS A 17 -13.42 -16.03 -3.15
N PRO A 18 -13.65 -14.80 -2.68
CA PRO A 18 -14.76 -14.56 -1.76
C PRO A 18 -16.09 -14.94 -2.41
N SER A 19 -16.93 -15.64 -1.68
CA SER A 19 -18.27 -16.01 -2.11
C SER A 19 -19.20 -14.81 -2.21
N GLN A 20 -18.92 -13.78 -1.44
CA GLN A 20 -19.67 -12.53 -1.35
C GLN A 20 -18.73 -11.34 -1.25
N VAL A 21 -19.13 -10.20 -1.83
CA VAL A 21 -18.41 -8.92 -1.68
C VAL A 21 -19.34 -7.87 -1.08
N ILE A 22 -18.95 -7.32 0.06
CA ILE A 22 -19.61 -6.20 0.71
C ILE A 22 -19.26 -4.92 -0.04
N THR A 23 -20.28 -4.19 -0.49
CA THR A 23 -20.13 -3.00 -1.31
C THR A 23 -20.88 -1.80 -0.74
N GLY A 24 -20.45 -0.58 -1.12
CA GLY A 24 -21.03 0.68 -0.66
C GLY A 24 -20.41 1.16 0.64
N HIS A 25 -20.30 2.48 0.78
CA HIS A 25 -19.51 3.13 1.83
C HIS A 25 -19.99 2.76 3.25
N LYS A 26 -21.31 2.75 3.47
CA LYS A 26 -21.88 2.45 4.79
C LYS A 26 -21.62 1.00 5.19
N ALA A 27 -22.00 0.04 4.33
CA ALA A 27 -21.86 -1.38 4.62
C ALA A 27 -20.40 -1.81 4.80
N VAL A 28 -19.48 -1.27 3.99
CA VAL A 28 -18.04 -1.50 4.13
C VAL A 28 -17.54 -1.03 5.50
N ARG A 29 -17.94 0.16 5.95
CA ARG A 29 -17.54 0.67 7.27
C ARG A 29 -18.12 -0.13 8.43
N GLU A 30 -19.34 -0.61 8.29
CA GLU A 30 -19.98 -1.48 9.30
C GLU A 30 -19.22 -2.80 9.41
N ALA A 31 -18.96 -3.45 8.28
CA ALA A 31 -18.19 -4.71 8.26
C ALA A 31 -16.77 -4.56 8.83
N LEU A 32 -16.08 -3.46 8.51
CA LEU A 32 -14.71 -3.22 9.02
C LEU A 32 -14.65 -2.92 10.53
N ARG A 33 -15.77 -2.56 11.15
CA ARG A 33 -15.87 -2.38 12.61
C ARG A 33 -16.26 -3.66 13.33
N ASP A 34 -17.01 -4.51 12.69
CA ASP A 34 -17.57 -5.73 13.27
C ASP A 34 -16.58 -6.89 13.14
N THR A 35 -15.55 -6.86 13.96
CA THR A 35 -14.55 -7.94 14.01
C THR A 35 -15.09 -9.23 14.66
N ALA A 36 -16.26 -9.18 15.30
CA ALA A 36 -16.90 -10.37 15.83
C ALA A 36 -17.56 -11.21 14.72
N THR A 37 -18.10 -10.55 13.71
CA THR A 37 -18.69 -11.22 12.54
C THR A 37 -17.67 -11.42 11.41
N TYR A 38 -16.80 -10.44 11.19
CA TYR A 38 -15.84 -10.41 10.07
C TYR A 38 -14.41 -10.37 10.60
N SER A 39 -13.83 -11.54 10.81
CA SER A 39 -12.46 -11.69 11.31
C SER A 39 -11.44 -11.30 10.26
N SER A 40 -10.35 -10.70 10.71
CA SER A 40 -9.14 -10.45 9.92
C SER A 40 -8.18 -11.63 9.91
N ASP A 41 -8.43 -12.65 10.71
CA ASP A 41 -7.64 -13.88 10.70
C ASP A 41 -7.96 -14.68 9.44
N LEU A 42 -7.13 -14.47 8.43
CA LEU A 42 -7.28 -15.11 7.12
C LEU A 42 -6.49 -16.42 7.03
N GLN A 43 -5.59 -16.70 7.98
CA GLN A 43 -4.87 -17.95 8.02
C GLN A 43 -5.81 -19.10 8.35
N GLY A 44 -5.61 -20.17 7.63
CA GLY A 44 -6.32 -21.41 7.78
C GLY A 44 -5.68 -22.43 6.84
N ASP A 45 -6.42 -23.46 6.51
CA ASP A 45 -5.95 -24.55 5.66
C ASP A 45 -5.55 -24.14 4.23
N ALA A 46 -5.93 -22.94 3.81
CA ALA A 46 -5.63 -22.40 2.48
C ALA A 46 -4.40 -21.49 2.45
N ASP A 47 -3.83 -21.11 3.59
CA ASP A 47 -2.63 -20.27 3.61
C ASP A 47 -1.36 -21.13 3.49
N VAL A 48 -0.51 -20.71 2.56
CA VAL A 48 0.75 -21.38 2.27
C VAL A 48 1.93 -20.78 3.03
N ARG A 49 1.70 -19.68 3.75
CA ARG A 49 2.70 -19.06 4.62
C ARG A 49 2.74 -19.80 5.96
N ASP A 50 3.93 -19.94 6.50
CA ASP A 50 4.17 -20.52 7.82
C ASP A 50 4.06 -19.49 8.97
N TYR A 51 3.70 -18.25 8.65
CA TYR A 51 3.55 -17.16 9.62
C TYR A 51 2.37 -16.25 9.28
N ARG A 52 1.77 -15.61 10.30
CA ARG A 52 0.70 -14.60 10.16
C ARG A 52 1.29 -13.24 9.82
N GLN A 53 0.62 -12.47 8.99
CA GLN A 53 0.93 -11.06 8.75
C GLN A 53 0.43 -10.21 9.93
N LEU A 54 1.33 -9.78 10.80
CA LEU A 54 1.01 -9.06 12.01
C LEU A 54 1.22 -7.54 11.86
N PRO A 55 0.28 -6.72 12.35
CA PRO A 55 -0.98 -7.03 13.04
C PRO A 55 -2.18 -7.22 12.09
N LEU A 56 -1.97 -7.41 10.80
CA LEU A 56 -3.03 -7.45 9.79
C LEU A 56 -3.99 -8.63 9.99
N GLU A 57 -3.45 -9.81 10.32
CA GLU A 57 -4.17 -11.09 10.42
C GLU A 57 -4.37 -11.52 11.89
N VAL A 58 -4.72 -10.59 12.75
CA VAL A 58 -5.08 -10.86 14.14
C VAL A 58 -6.18 -9.90 14.60
N ASP A 59 -7.18 -10.44 15.29
CA ASP A 59 -8.31 -9.64 15.78
C ASP A 59 -8.06 -9.04 17.17
N PRO A 60 -8.83 -7.99 17.57
CA PRO A 60 -8.89 -7.54 18.94
C PRO A 60 -9.28 -8.67 19.92
N PRO A 61 -8.76 -8.72 21.16
CA PRO A 61 -7.95 -7.66 21.79
C PRO A 61 -6.46 -7.70 21.42
N ARG A 62 -5.91 -8.83 20.96
CA ARG A 62 -4.48 -9.02 20.71
C ARG A 62 -3.94 -8.08 19.63
N HIS A 63 -4.73 -7.79 18.61
CA HIS A 63 -4.43 -6.78 17.60
C HIS A 63 -3.99 -5.44 18.20
N HIS A 64 -4.66 -4.97 19.28
CA HIS A 64 -4.34 -3.69 19.91
C HIS A 64 -2.95 -3.66 20.54
N LEU A 65 -2.46 -4.79 21.02
CA LEU A 65 -1.14 -4.90 21.63
C LEU A 65 -0.04 -4.71 20.57
N TYR A 66 -0.17 -5.38 19.44
CA TYR A 66 0.75 -5.18 18.31
C TYR A 66 0.69 -3.74 17.78
N ARG A 67 -0.53 -3.20 17.63
CA ARG A 67 -0.71 -1.81 17.16
C ARG A 67 -0.06 -0.81 18.10
N ALA A 68 -0.20 -0.99 19.39
CA ALA A 68 0.42 -0.13 20.40
C ALA A 68 1.96 -0.22 20.36
N ALA A 69 2.51 -1.44 20.26
CA ALA A 69 3.95 -1.67 20.16
C ALA A 69 4.57 -1.06 18.88
N LEU A 70 3.83 -1.09 17.77
CA LEU A 70 4.29 -0.56 16.49
C LEU A 70 4.02 0.94 16.29
N ALA A 71 3.10 1.53 17.05
CA ALA A 71 2.70 2.93 16.90
C ALA A 71 3.87 3.93 16.85
N PRO A 72 4.94 3.81 17.67
CA PRO A 72 6.07 4.74 17.64
C PRO A 72 6.73 4.91 16.28
N TYR A 73 6.70 3.90 15.43
CA TYR A 73 7.27 3.92 14.07
C TYR A 73 6.38 4.61 13.04
N PHE A 74 5.07 4.72 13.31
CA PHE A 74 4.06 5.12 12.32
C PHE A 74 3.31 6.40 12.68
N VAL A 75 3.47 6.92 13.91
CA VAL A 75 2.81 8.16 14.28
C VAL A 75 3.37 9.35 13.51
N LYS A 76 2.49 10.29 13.18
CA LYS A 76 2.80 11.45 12.34
C LYS A 76 4.07 12.20 12.77
N PRO A 77 4.30 12.52 14.07
CA PRO A 77 5.52 13.23 14.48
C PRO A 77 6.83 12.46 14.23
N SER A 78 6.78 11.12 14.18
CA SER A 78 7.96 10.30 13.85
C SER A 78 8.27 10.38 12.37
N ILE A 79 7.24 10.34 11.52
CA ILE A 79 7.39 10.38 10.07
C ILE A 79 7.74 11.79 9.58
N GLU A 80 7.21 12.85 10.19
CA GLU A 80 7.53 14.24 9.82
C GLU A 80 9.03 14.54 9.93
N LYS A 81 9.76 13.86 10.81
CA LYS A 81 11.23 13.99 10.92
C LYS A 81 11.97 13.51 9.69
N LEU A 82 11.36 12.64 8.87
CA LEU A 82 11.94 12.04 7.67
C LEU A 82 11.64 12.86 6.41
N ILE A 83 10.79 13.89 6.49
CA ILE A 83 10.42 14.75 5.35
C ILE A 83 11.65 15.34 4.64
N PRO A 84 12.71 15.84 5.33
CA PRO A 84 13.89 16.35 4.64
C PRO A 84 14.56 15.32 3.73
N ASP A 85 14.68 14.07 4.20
CA ASP A 85 15.28 12.97 3.42
C ASP A 85 14.39 12.60 2.22
N PHE A 86 13.06 12.51 2.43
CA PHE A 86 12.11 12.26 1.35
C PHE A 86 12.15 13.33 0.26
N LYS A 87 12.33 14.61 0.65
CA LYS A 87 12.48 15.72 -0.32
C LYS A 87 13.77 15.62 -1.13
N VAL A 88 14.87 15.23 -0.52
CA VAL A 88 16.14 15.01 -1.23
C VAL A 88 15.99 13.86 -2.23
N ILE A 89 15.39 12.75 -1.81
CA ILE A 89 15.14 11.59 -2.65
C ILE A 89 14.22 11.95 -3.83
N ALA A 90 13.10 12.63 -3.53
CA ALA A 90 12.14 13.05 -4.56
C ALA A 90 12.78 13.97 -5.60
N ALA A 91 13.51 15.00 -5.16
CA ALA A 91 14.17 15.95 -6.06
C ALA A 91 15.18 15.25 -6.98
N ALA A 92 16.07 14.44 -6.42
CA ALA A 92 17.07 13.72 -7.19
C ALA A 92 16.44 12.76 -8.24
N LEU A 93 15.37 12.07 -7.88
CA LEU A 93 14.68 11.14 -8.79
C LEU A 93 13.88 11.85 -9.87
N VAL A 94 13.19 12.93 -9.53
CA VAL A 94 12.44 13.75 -10.52
C VAL A 94 13.39 14.38 -11.51
N ASP A 95 14.51 14.96 -11.05
CA ASP A 95 15.54 15.55 -11.92
C ASP A 95 16.17 14.49 -12.84
N GLN A 96 16.53 13.32 -12.29
CA GLN A 96 17.10 12.22 -13.07
C GLN A 96 16.10 11.67 -14.10
N PHE A 97 14.85 11.51 -13.71
CA PHE A 97 13.78 10.97 -14.56
C PHE A 97 13.54 11.87 -15.78
N PHE A 98 13.39 13.15 -15.56
CA PHE A 98 13.16 14.13 -16.63
C PHE A 98 14.43 14.56 -17.39
N ALA A 99 15.61 14.07 -17.02
CA ALA A 99 16.82 14.22 -17.84
C ALA A 99 16.84 13.27 -19.05
N ASN A 100 15.96 12.26 -19.08
CA ASN A 100 15.84 11.32 -20.17
C ASN A 100 14.76 11.78 -21.18
N ASP A 101 14.96 11.52 -22.46
CA ASP A 101 13.98 11.84 -23.51
C ASP A 101 12.66 11.07 -23.32
N SER A 102 12.75 9.85 -22.79
CA SER A 102 11.60 8.99 -22.49
C SER A 102 11.98 8.02 -21.36
N ALA A 103 11.09 7.83 -20.39
CA ALA A 103 11.33 6.95 -19.25
C ALA A 103 10.02 6.31 -18.75
N ASP A 104 10.14 5.15 -18.08
CA ASP A 104 9.02 4.44 -17.47
C ASP A 104 8.80 4.89 -16.03
N VAL A 105 7.63 5.47 -15.76
CA VAL A 105 7.27 6.02 -14.45
C VAL A 105 7.29 4.95 -13.35
N VAL A 106 6.85 3.72 -13.66
CA VAL A 106 6.76 2.65 -12.65
C VAL A 106 8.14 2.25 -12.16
N SER A 107 9.02 1.86 -13.08
CA SER A 107 10.32 1.27 -12.76
C SER A 107 11.44 2.29 -12.52
N GLU A 108 11.35 3.48 -13.12
CA GLU A 108 12.43 4.47 -13.07
C GLU A 108 12.14 5.66 -12.11
N LEU A 109 10.89 5.83 -11.67
CA LEU A 109 10.52 6.93 -10.78
C LEU A 109 9.80 6.43 -9.52
N ALA A 110 8.61 5.84 -9.66
CA ALA A 110 7.75 5.53 -8.52
C ALA A 110 8.35 4.44 -7.61
N LEU A 111 8.77 3.31 -8.17
CA LEU A 111 9.37 2.22 -7.40
C LEU A 111 10.68 2.65 -6.71
N PRO A 112 11.65 3.27 -7.38
CA PRO A 112 12.85 3.79 -6.71
C PRO A 112 12.55 4.82 -5.62
N TYR A 113 11.57 5.70 -5.82
CA TYR A 113 11.15 6.68 -4.82
C TYR A 113 10.66 5.99 -3.54
N VAL A 114 9.71 5.09 -3.67
CA VAL A 114 9.12 4.37 -2.55
C VAL A 114 10.17 3.51 -1.82
N MET A 115 10.98 2.76 -2.57
CA MET A 115 11.96 1.87 -1.94
C MET A 115 13.08 2.63 -1.23
N LYS A 116 13.53 3.78 -1.76
CA LYS A 116 14.50 4.65 -1.06
C LYS A 116 13.91 5.25 0.22
N ASN A 117 12.63 5.65 0.21
CA ASN A 117 11.95 6.12 1.41
C ASN A 117 11.81 5.02 2.46
N LEU A 118 11.48 3.78 2.07
CA LEU A 118 11.48 2.63 2.99
C LEU A 118 12.89 2.40 3.57
N GLY A 119 13.94 2.57 2.77
CA GLY A 119 15.33 2.52 3.24
C GLY A 119 15.63 3.54 4.34
N VAL A 120 15.08 4.75 4.23
CA VAL A 120 15.18 5.79 5.27
C VAL A 120 14.34 5.40 6.50
N ILE A 121 13.07 5.01 6.30
CA ILE A 121 12.15 4.64 7.38
C ILE A 121 12.74 3.51 8.23
N TYR A 122 13.29 2.49 7.60
CA TYR A 122 13.82 1.32 8.31
C TYR A 122 15.30 1.46 8.68
N ARG A 123 15.95 2.56 8.29
CA ARG A 123 17.39 2.80 8.45
C ARG A 123 18.26 1.73 7.76
N ARG A 124 17.80 1.30 6.56
CA ARG A 124 18.39 0.24 5.73
C ARG A 124 18.63 0.69 4.28
N PRO A 125 19.34 1.80 4.05
CA PRO A 125 19.58 2.31 2.68
C PRO A 125 20.39 1.33 1.82
N GLN A 126 21.19 0.48 2.42
CA GLN A 126 22.00 -0.54 1.72
C GLN A 126 21.15 -1.67 1.12
N ASP A 127 19.95 -1.93 1.63
CA ASP A 127 19.10 -3.05 1.19
C ASP A 127 18.17 -2.64 0.04
N VAL A 128 18.08 -1.34 -0.27
CA VAL A 128 17.13 -0.78 -1.26
C VAL A 128 17.29 -1.42 -2.65
N GLN A 129 18.53 -1.64 -3.12
CA GLN A 129 18.76 -2.24 -4.44
C GLN A 129 18.32 -3.70 -4.48
N GLU A 130 18.52 -4.44 -3.41
CA GLU A 130 18.00 -5.79 -3.26
C GLU A 130 16.47 -5.79 -3.33
N TRP A 131 15.79 -4.95 -2.56
CA TRP A 131 14.33 -4.85 -2.56
C TRP A 131 13.75 -4.47 -3.93
N ILE A 132 14.42 -3.57 -4.68
CA ILE A 132 14.03 -3.22 -6.05
C ILE A 132 14.17 -4.44 -6.97
N SER A 133 15.23 -5.23 -6.81
CA SER A 133 15.52 -6.38 -7.67
C SER A 133 14.55 -7.54 -7.52
N TRP A 134 13.84 -7.64 -6.41
CA TRP A 134 12.90 -8.74 -6.16
C TRP A 134 11.76 -8.81 -7.17
N GLY A 135 11.38 -7.65 -7.75
CA GLY A 135 10.25 -7.56 -8.66
C GLY A 135 8.90 -7.74 -7.96
N PRO A 136 7.81 -7.79 -8.72
CA PRO A 136 6.45 -7.79 -8.16
C PRO A 136 6.05 -9.12 -7.50
N ASP A 137 6.62 -10.23 -7.95
CA ASP A 137 6.17 -11.57 -7.54
C ASP A 137 6.75 -12.04 -6.21
N VAL A 138 7.66 -11.29 -5.60
CA VAL A 138 8.32 -11.68 -4.33
C VAL A 138 7.34 -11.85 -3.17
N TRP A 139 6.20 -11.20 -3.26
CA TRP A 139 5.13 -11.22 -2.25
C TRP A 139 4.11 -12.34 -2.48
N THR A 140 4.15 -13.04 -3.60
CA THR A 140 3.25 -14.16 -3.90
C THR A 140 3.88 -15.46 -3.45
N ALA A 141 3.22 -16.12 -2.52
CA ALA A 141 3.69 -17.39 -1.98
C ALA A 141 3.69 -18.55 -2.99
N ASN A 142 3.05 -18.42 -4.14
CA ASN A 142 2.89 -19.49 -5.14
C ASN A 142 3.08 -19.03 -6.59
N SER A 143 3.98 -18.08 -6.83
CA SER A 143 4.40 -17.85 -8.20
C SER A 143 5.18 -19.07 -8.70
N PRO A 144 4.86 -19.63 -9.88
CA PRO A 144 5.66 -20.71 -10.46
C PRO A 144 7.10 -20.28 -10.79
N VAL A 145 7.37 -18.98 -10.76
CA VAL A 145 8.69 -18.38 -11.02
C VAL A 145 9.37 -17.96 -9.71
N ARG A 146 8.58 -17.61 -8.68
CA ARG A 146 9.06 -17.15 -7.36
C ARG A 146 8.05 -17.58 -6.31
N ASP A 147 8.51 -18.32 -5.33
CA ASP A 147 7.72 -18.95 -4.27
C ASP A 147 7.73 -18.17 -2.94
N GLY A 148 8.05 -16.86 -3.00
CA GLY A 148 8.26 -16.06 -1.79
C GLY A 148 9.58 -16.34 -1.05
N LYS A 149 10.37 -17.30 -1.52
CA LYS A 149 11.59 -17.74 -0.87
C LYS A 149 12.59 -16.62 -0.63
N VAL A 150 12.76 -15.73 -1.61
CA VAL A 150 13.69 -14.58 -1.50
C VAL A 150 13.30 -13.67 -0.34
N LEU A 151 11.99 -13.39 -0.16
CA LEU A 151 11.52 -12.62 0.98
C LEU A 151 11.74 -13.37 2.29
N HIS A 152 11.45 -14.67 2.35
CA HIS A 152 11.64 -15.47 3.56
C HIS A 152 13.12 -15.51 3.95
N GLU A 153 14.02 -15.75 3.02
CA GLU A 153 15.48 -15.75 3.25
C GLU A 153 15.96 -14.39 3.76
N TYR A 154 15.45 -13.30 3.19
CA TYR A 154 15.76 -11.96 3.68
C TYR A 154 15.21 -11.74 5.11
N LEU A 155 13.97 -12.12 5.41
CA LEU A 155 13.39 -11.98 6.75
C LEU A 155 14.17 -12.77 7.80
N ASP A 156 14.66 -13.96 7.47
CA ASP A 156 15.52 -14.76 8.34
C ASP A 156 16.87 -14.11 8.58
N GLN A 157 17.47 -13.57 7.52
CA GLN A 157 18.74 -12.84 7.61
C GLN A 157 18.62 -11.60 8.51
N ILE A 158 17.61 -10.75 8.29
CA ILE A 158 17.45 -9.54 9.11
C ILE A 158 17.10 -9.88 10.56
N TYR A 159 16.37 -10.96 10.82
CA TYR A 159 16.14 -11.44 12.18
C TYR A 159 17.44 -11.85 12.86
N ALA A 160 18.28 -12.66 12.19
CA ALA A 160 19.57 -13.07 12.70
C ALA A 160 20.51 -11.87 12.97
N GLU A 161 20.55 -10.89 12.08
CA GLU A 161 21.28 -9.62 12.30
C GLU A 161 20.72 -8.86 13.50
N ALA A 162 19.40 -8.77 13.61
CA ALA A 162 18.70 -8.02 14.66
C ALA A 162 18.99 -8.60 16.06
N VAL A 163 18.87 -9.91 16.26
CA VAL A 163 19.08 -10.53 17.57
C VAL A 163 20.53 -10.45 18.02
N THR A 164 21.50 -10.42 17.12
CA THR A 164 22.91 -10.25 17.45
C THR A 164 23.30 -8.80 17.76
N GLY A 165 22.43 -7.83 17.43
CA GLY A 165 22.73 -6.41 17.55
C GLY A 165 23.79 -5.92 16.58
N ALA A 166 23.94 -6.56 15.43
CA ALA A 166 24.93 -6.20 14.40
C ALA A 166 24.68 -4.81 13.78
N LYS A 167 23.43 -4.34 13.83
CA LYS A 167 23.02 -3.03 13.30
C LYS A 167 22.02 -2.35 14.22
N GLU A 168 22.08 -1.03 14.29
CA GLU A 168 21.14 -0.18 15.02
C GLU A 168 20.07 0.36 14.04
N ASP A 169 19.11 -0.49 13.70
CA ASP A 169 18.03 -0.22 12.77
C ASP A 169 16.65 -0.58 13.35
N VAL A 170 15.60 -0.39 12.58
CA VAL A 170 14.22 -0.72 13.00
C VAL A 170 14.06 -2.22 13.26
N TRP A 171 14.77 -3.08 12.54
CA TRP A 171 14.71 -4.53 12.76
C TRP A 171 15.28 -4.94 14.11
N ARG A 172 16.36 -4.28 14.53
CA ARG A 172 16.90 -4.45 15.90
C ARG A 172 15.89 -4.07 16.96
N GLU A 173 15.24 -2.92 16.79
CA GLU A 173 14.22 -2.45 17.74
C GLU A 173 13.01 -3.39 17.74
N LEU A 174 12.55 -3.86 16.58
CA LEU A 174 11.46 -4.83 16.47
C LEU A 174 11.80 -6.15 17.17
N SER A 175 13.03 -6.66 17.03
CA SER A 175 13.43 -7.93 17.67
C SER A 175 13.39 -7.88 19.18
N LEU A 176 13.36 -6.69 19.76
CA LEU A 176 13.28 -6.45 21.21
C LEU A 176 11.87 -6.15 21.72
N LEU A 177 10.86 -6.11 20.81
CA LEU A 177 9.49 -5.85 21.23
C LEU A 177 8.97 -6.95 22.16
N GLU A 178 8.19 -6.53 23.13
CA GLU A 178 7.47 -7.43 24.03
C GLU A 178 5.96 -7.30 23.81
N ILE A 179 5.29 -8.43 23.65
CA ILE A 179 3.84 -8.54 23.59
C ILE A 179 3.40 -9.45 24.76
N GLU A 180 2.51 -8.94 25.60
CA GLU A 180 2.05 -9.65 26.82
C GLU A 180 3.19 -10.07 27.77
N GLY A 181 4.24 -9.22 27.86
CA GLY A 181 5.40 -9.46 28.71
C GLY A 181 6.35 -10.55 28.20
N LYS A 182 6.24 -10.93 26.92
CA LYS A 182 7.15 -11.86 26.26
C LYS A 182 7.73 -11.20 25.02
N GLN A 183 9.02 -11.39 24.81
CA GLN A 183 9.67 -11.00 23.57
C GLN A 183 9.01 -11.73 22.39
N ILE A 184 8.84 -11.00 21.27
CA ILE A 184 8.24 -11.59 20.07
C ILE A 184 9.06 -12.78 19.55
N SER A 185 8.36 -13.76 19.01
CA SER A 185 8.99 -14.92 18.39
C SER A 185 9.59 -14.59 17.00
N PRO A 186 10.47 -15.46 16.45
CA PRO A 186 10.94 -15.33 15.07
C PRO A 186 9.79 -15.23 14.05
N GLU A 187 8.72 -16.01 14.24
CA GLU A 187 7.54 -16.00 13.37
C GLU A 187 6.78 -14.69 13.47
N GLU A 188 6.60 -14.15 14.70
CA GLU A 188 5.98 -12.84 14.90
C GLU A 188 6.82 -11.72 14.27
N PHE A 189 8.15 -11.79 14.40
CA PHE A 189 9.05 -10.86 13.72
C PHE A 189 8.88 -10.90 12.22
N ARG A 190 8.89 -12.10 11.60
CA ARG A 190 8.67 -12.25 10.14
C ARG A 190 7.32 -11.67 9.72
N GLY A 191 6.27 -11.96 10.49
CA GLY A 191 4.94 -11.44 10.22
C GLY A 191 4.88 -9.92 10.23
N ILE A 192 5.51 -9.28 11.19
CA ILE A 192 5.59 -7.82 11.31
C ILE A 192 6.45 -7.22 10.20
N ALA A 193 7.69 -7.69 10.06
CA ALA A 193 8.63 -7.16 9.08
C ALA A 193 8.16 -7.38 7.64
N GLY A 194 7.56 -8.54 7.34
CA GLY A 194 6.97 -8.84 6.05
C GLY A 194 5.86 -7.86 5.68
N VAL A 195 4.92 -7.58 6.61
CA VAL A 195 3.84 -6.59 6.38
C VAL A 195 4.40 -5.18 6.23
N MET A 196 5.40 -4.81 7.02
CA MET A 196 6.02 -3.47 6.92
C MET A 196 6.66 -3.25 5.56
N LEU A 197 7.34 -4.25 5.01
CA LEU A 197 7.95 -4.18 3.68
C LEU A 197 6.90 -4.22 2.57
N ALA A 198 5.96 -5.18 2.62
CA ALA A 198 4.96 -5.37 1.58
C ALA A 198 3.93 -4.23 1.53
N GLY A 199 3.39 -3.85 2.69
CA GLY A 199 2.29 -2.90 2.78
C GLY A 199 2.64 -1.49 2.34
N GLY A 200 3.91 -1.09 2.48
CA GLY A 200 4.39 0.25 2.11
C GLY A 200 4.85 0.39 0.65
N ARG A 201 4.88 -0.69 -0.12
CA ARG A 201 5.47 -0.72 -1.46
C ARG A 201 4.44 -0.44 -2.56
N ASP A 202 3.67 -1.45 -2.92
CA ASP A 202 2.90 -1.46 -4.18
C ASP A 202 1.75 -0.46 -4.17
N THR A 203 1.15 -0.21 -3.03
CA THR A 203 0.07 0.77 -2.87
C THR A 203 0.57 2.20 -3.11
N VAL A 204 1.75 2.55 -2.60
CA VAL A 204 2.33 3.88 -2.80
C VAL A 204 2.89 4.02 -4.22
N VAL A 205 3.51 2.98 -4.78
CA VAL A 205 3.93 2.96 -6.21
C VAL A 205 2.73 3.23 -7.12
N LYS A 206 1.59 2.55 -6.88
CA LYS A 206 0.36 2.78 -7.64
C LYS A 206 -0.14 4.22 -7.48
N LEU A 207 -0.11 4.78 -6.27
CA LEU A 207 -0.54 6.15 -6.01
C LEU A 207 0.32 7.17 -6.78
N ILE A 208 1.64 7.04 -6.68
CA ILE A 208 2.61 7.94 -7.36
C ILE A 208 2.47 7.83 -8.89
N THR A 209 2.45 6.60 -9.42
CA THR A 209 2.28 6.37 -10.86
C THR A 209 0.94 6.93 -11.35
N GLY A 210 -0.13 6.72 -10.57
CA GLY A 210 -1.47 7.20 -10.90
C GLY A 210 -1.58 8.73 -10.93
N MET A 211 -0.83 9.46 -10.09
CA MET A 211 -0.76 10.93 -10.15
C MET A 211 -0.10 11.38 -11.47
N VAL A 212 1.03 10.78 -11.85
CA VAL A 212 1.73 11.11 -13.10
C VAL A 212 0.86 10.77 -14.31
N TRP A 213 0.20 9.61 -14.30
CA TRP A 213 -0.75 9.21 -15.32
C TRP A 213 -1.91 10.21 -15.45
N TYR A 214 -2.52 10.61 -14.33
CA TYR A 214 -3.64 11.54 -14.33
C TYR A 214 -3.26 12.89 -14.94
N PHE A 215 -2.15 13.47 -14.51
CA PHE A 215 -1.69 14.76 -15.04
C PHE A 215 -1.20 14.67 -16.49
N GLY A 216 -0.73 13.52 -16.94
CA GLY A 216 -0.42 13.30 -18.36
C GLY A 216 -1.67 13.33 -19.25
N HIS A 217 -2.82 12.90 -18.71
CA HIS A 217 -4.12 12.98 -19.40
C HIS A 217 -4.84 14.33 -19.21
N ILE A 218 -4.66 14.97 -18.05
CA ILE A 218 -5.34 16.21 -17.65
C ILE A 218 -4.29 17.26 -17.23
N PRO A 219 -3.46 17.76 -18.16
CA PRO A 219 -2.39 18.72 -17.82
C PRO A 219 -2.92 20.05 -17.25
N GLN A 220 -4.16 20.41 -17.53
CA GLN A 220 -4.78 21.62 -17.00
C GLN A 220 -4.91 21.57 -15.45
N ASP A 221 -5.14 20.39 -14.90
CA ASP A 221 -5.21 20.20 -13.46
C ASP A 221 -3.82 20.29 -12.80
N LEU A 222 -2.76 19.88 -13.51
CA LEU A 222 -1.39 20.10 -13.06
C LEU A 222 -1.06 21.59 -12.95
N GLU A 223 -1.39 22.38 -13.98
CA GLU A 223 -1.20 23.84 -13.98
C GLU A 223 -2.07 24.55 -12.91
N SER A 224 -3.31 24.09 -12.76
CA SER A 224 -4.18 24.58 -11.69
C SER A 224 -3.57 24.38 -10.31
N LEU A 225 -2.98 23.21 -10.06
CA LEU A 225 -2.37 22.87 -8.78
C LEU A 225 -1.04 23.60 -8.56
N ARG A 226 -0.27 23.86 -9.62
CA ARG A 226 0.91 24.77 -9.56
C ARG A 226 0.54 26.18 -9.14
N ALA A 227 -0.58 26.69 -9.65
CA ALA A 227 -1.09 28.02 -9.30
C ALA A 227 -1.70 28.09 -7.88
N ASN A 228 -2.16 26.96 -7.34
CA ASN A 228 -2.91 26.89 -6.08
C ASN A 228 -2.32 25.77 -5.19
N SER A 229 -1.10 25.98 -4.72
CA SER A 229 -0.38 24.96 -3.92
C SER A 229 -1.02 24.64 -2.56
N GLU A 230 -1.93 25.49 -2.08
CA GLU A 230 -2.75 25.23 -0.89
C GLU A 230 -3.72 24.06 -1.07
N LEU A 231 -3.99 23.63 -2.30
CA LEU A 231 -4.82 22.48 -2.61
C LEU A 231 -4.09 21.14 -2.54
N ILE A 232 -2.78 21.12 -2.33
CA ILE A 232 -1.95 19.89 -2.38
C ILE A 232 -2.49 18.85 -1.38
N ASP A 233 -2.81 19.23 -0.16
CA ASP A 233 -3.33 18.31 0.84
C ASP A 233 -4.68 17.71 0.42
N SER A 234 -5.59 18.49 -0.11
CA SER A 234 -6.88 17.97 -0.61
C SER A 234 -6.70 17.13 -1.88
N ALA A 235 -5.77 17.49 -2.74
CA ALA A 235 -5.44 16.73 -3.94
C ALA A 235 -4.88 15.33 -3.60
N VAL A 236 -4.00 15.21 -2.60
CA VAL A 236 -3.48 13.91 -2.12
C VAL A 236 -4.64 13.03 -1.64
N GLN A 237 -5.56 13.56 -0.81
CA GLN A 237 -6.72 12.81 -0.35
C GLN A 237 -7.64 12.40 -1.51
N GLU A 238 -7.79 13.25 -2.52
CA GLU A 238 -8.59 12.94 -3.70
C GLU A 238 -7.94 11.88 -4.59
N PHE A 239 -6.62 11.89 -4.77
CA PHE A 239 -5.91 10.82 -5.47
C PHE A 239 -5.99 9.49 -4.71
N LEU A 240 -5.87 9.51 -3.39
CA LEU A 240 -6.12 8.33 -2.57
C LEU A 240 -7.52 7.76 -2.80
N ARG A 241 -8.55 8.61 -2.81
CA ARG A 241 -9.92 8.20 -3.09
C ARG A 241 -10.08 7.63 -4.50
N PHE A 242 -9.64 8.39 -5.52
CA PHE A 242 -9.89 8.07 -6.92
C PHE A 242 -9.12 6.84 -7.38
N LEU A 243 -7.83 6.74 -7.06
CA LEU A 243 -7.00 5.61 -7.45
C LEU A 243 -7.26 4.37 -6.60
N THR A 244 -7.72 4.55 -5.37
CA THR A 244 -7.96 3.47 -4.39
C THR A 244 -6.86 2.40 -4.48
N PRO A 245 -5.62 2.68 -3.99
CA PRO A 245 -4.46 1.83 -4.25
C PRO A 245 -4.68 0.36 -3.88
N LEU A 246 -5.39 0.09 -2.79
CA LEU A 246 -5.89 -1.22 -2.41
C LEU A 246 -7.41 -1.24 -2.55
N PRO A 247 -7.96 -1.86 -3.62
CA PRO A 247 -9.39 -1.74 -3.91
C PRO A 247 -10.29 -2.62 -3.03
N GLN A 248 -9.75 -3.70 -2.43
CA GLN A 248 -10.49 -4.67 -1.63
C GLN A 248 -9.59 -5.37 -0.63
N MET A 249 -10.15 -5.78 0.48
CA MET A 249 -9.56 -6.75 1.41
C MET A 249 -10.53 -7.89 1.67
N ASN A 250 -10.01 -9.05 2.06
CA ASN A 250 -10.84 -10.17 2.47
C ASN A 250 -11.01 -10.21 3.99
N ARG A 251 -12.08 -10.86 4.42
CA ARG A 251 -12.39 -11.24 5.80
C ARG A 251 -12.88 -12.68 5.81
N THR A 252 -12.81 -13.31 6.98
CA THR A 252 -13.51 -14.57 7.22
C THR A 252 -14.72 -14.34 8.10
N THR A 253 -15.84 -14.98 7.79
CA THR A 253 -16.97 -14.98 8.70
C THR A 253 -16.66 -15.89 9.89
N VAL A 254 -16.97 -15.40 11.09
CA VAL A 254 -16.85 -16.21 12.31
C VAL A 254 -18.10 -17.10 12.41
N PRO A 255 -17.95 -18.44 12.53
CA PRO A 255 -19.09 -19.32 12.71
C PRO A 255 -19.89 -18.95 13.96
N GLU A 256 -21.22 -19.14 13.92
CA GLU A 256 -22.02 -19.06 15.13
C GLU A 256 -21.45 -20.00 16.20
N SER A 257 -21.43 -19.54 17.45
CA SER A 257 -20.82 -20.27 18.58
C SER A 257 -21.35 -21.71 18.67
N GLY A 258 -20.47 -22.68 18.48
CA GLY A 258 -20.78 -24.11 18.57
C GLY A 258 -20.54 -24.93 17.30
N SER A 259 -20.27 -24.31 16.15
CA SER A 259 -19.86 -25.04 14.94
C SER A 259 -18.36 -25.31 14.98
N ALA A 260 -17.98 -26.59 14.91
CA ALA A 260 -16.57 -27.00 14.80
C ALA A 260 -16.05 -26.92 13.35
N GLU A 261 -16.94 -26.81 12.38
CA GLU A 261 -16.61 -26.76 10.95
C GLU A 261 -16.74 -25.32 10.43
N LEU A 262 -15.69 -24.85 9.76
CA LEU A 262 -15.70 -23.57 9.07
C LEU A 262 -16.48 -23.75 7.74
N PRO A 263 -17.44 -22.86 7.41
CA PRO A 263 -18.16 -22.97 6.15
C PRO A 263 -17.22 -22.75 4.95
N ASP A 264 -17.46 -23.45 3.85
CA ASP A 264 -16.69 -23.34 2.60
C ASP A 264 -16.74 -21.93 2.00
N ASP A 265 -17.81 -21.17 2.29
CA ASP A 265 -18.05 -19.81 1.81
C ASP A 265 -17.66 -18.72 2.81
N ARG A 266 -16.81 -19.03 3.78
CA ARG A 266 -16.40 -18.13 4.87
C ARG A 266 -15.68 -16.87 4.42
N TYR A 267 -15.13 -16.84 3.21
CA TYR A 267 -14.37 -15.69 2.72
C TYR A 267 -15.32 -14.63 2.13
N VAL A 268 -15.21 -13.43 2.66
CA VAL A 268 -16.01 -12.26 2.28
C VAL A 268 -15.08 -11.15 1.84
N GLY A 269 -15.29 -10.63 0.63
CA GLY A 269 -14.57 -9.44 0.15
C GLY A 269 -15.18 -8.17 0.76
N VAL A 270 -14.34 -7.21 1.13
CA VAL A 270 -14.76 -5.89 1.58
C VAL A 270 -14.21 -4.86 0.61
N SER A 271 -15.07 -4.28 -0.23
CA SER A 271 -14.68 -3.47 -1.37
C SER A 271 -14.53 -2.00 -1.01
N PHE A 272 -13.30 -1.53 -0.81
CA PHE A 272 -12.98 -0.12 -0.54
C PHE A 272 -13.31 0.78 -1.73
N ILE A 273 -13.02 0.28 -2.94
CA ILE A 273 -13.30 1.05 -4.16
C ILE A 273 -14.80 1.30 -4.33
N SER A 274 -15.66 0.34 -4.00
CA SER A 274 -17.11 0.57 -4.07
C SER A 274 -17.57 1.66 -3.11
N GLY A 275 -16.91 1.79 -1.95
CA GLY A 275 -17.18 2.85 -0.99
C GLY A 275 -16.64 4.21 -1.45
N ASN A 276 -15.49 4.23 -2.13
CA ASN A 276 -14.87 5.45 -2.64
C ASN A 276 -15.60 6.04 -3.85
N PHE A 277 -16.41 5.24 -4.53
CA PHE A 277 -17.24 5.66 -5.66
C PHE A 277 -18.74 5.64 -5.37
N ASP A 278 -19.13 5.59 -4.08
CA ASP A 278 -20.52 5.64 -3.65
C ASP A 278 -21.13 7.03 -3.88
N GLU A 279 -22.10 7.10 -4.81
CA GLU A 279 -22.80 8.34 -5.21
C GLU A 279 -23.61 8.94 -4.06
N ASN A 280 -23.94 8.18 -3.01
CA ASN A 280 -24.62 8.68 -1.82
C ASN A 280 -23.67 9.44 -0.86
N VAL A 281 -22.35 9.32 -1.08
CA VAL A 281 -21.32 9.93 -0.21
C VAL A 281 -20.48 10.96 -0.94
N PHE A 282 -20.17 10.68 -2.20
CA PHE A 282 -19.33 11.54 -3.02
C PHE A 282 -20.10 12.11 -4.21
N GLU A 283 -20.20 13.43 -4.25
CA GLU A 283 -20.70 14.13 -5.43
C GLU A 283 -19.70 13.94 -6.59
N ASN A 284 -20.21 13.59 -7.78
CA ASN A 284 -19.39 13.32 -8.97
C ASN A 284 -18.22 12.33 -8.69
N PRO A 285 -18.46 11.11 -8.18
CA PRO A 285 -17.41 10.23 -7.70
C PRO A 285 -16.43 9.79 -8.80
N TYR A 286 -16.85 9.80 -10.05
CA TYR A 286 -16.03 9.43 -11.23
C TYR A 286 -15.15 10.56 -11.75
N LYS A 287 -15.17 11.73 -11.11
CA LYS A 287 -14.28 12.85 -11.42
C LYS A 287 -13.29 13.05 -10.29
N VAL A 288 -12.05 13.39 -10.65
CA VAL A 288 -11.08 13.94 -9.70
C VAL A 288 -11.45 15.41 -9.44
N ILE A 289 -11.57 15.78 -8.19
CA ILE A 289 -11.84 17.15 -7.74
C ILE A 289 -10.75 17.52 -6.75
N LEU A 290 -9.69 18.17 -7.22
CA LEU A 290 -8.50 18.47 -6.42
C LEU A 290 -8.80 19.29 -5.15
N SER A 291 -9.87 20.07 -5.18
CA SER A 291 -10.38 20.89 -4.05
C SER A 291 -11.49 20.22 -3.25
N ARG A 292 -11.66 18.88 -3.34
CA ARG A 292 -12.72 18.19 -2.62
C ARG A 292 -12.56 18.40 -1.11
N GLY A 293 -13.50 19.09 -0.49
CA GLY A 293 -13.45 19.47 0.92
C GLY A 293 -13.57 18.25 1.85
N ARG A 294 -14.80 17.71 2.00
CA ARG A 294 -15.02 16.49 2.78
C ARG A 294 -14.72 15.26 1.94
N ASN A 295 -13.73 14.48 2.35
CA ASN A 295 -13.28 13.30 1.60
C ASN A 295 -13.12 12.07 2.53
N PRO A 296 -14.23 11.43 2.97
CA PRO A 296 -14.20 10.28 3.87
C PRO A 296 -13.89 8.98 3.10
N HIS A 297 -12.82 8.96 2.32
CA HIS A 297 -12.45 7.78 1.54
C HIS A 297 -12.05 6.59 2.41
N LEU A 298 -12.10 5.40 1.84
CA LEU A 298 -11.81 4.13 2.51
C LEU A 298 -10.48 3.50 2.04
N SER A 299 -9.61 4.24 1.39
CA SER A 299 -8.33 3.74 0.85
C SER A 299 -7.36 3.26 1.94
N PHE A 300 -7.55 3.72 3.16
CA PHE A 300 -6.84 3.24 4.34
C PHE A 300 -7.67 2.25 5.19
N GLY A 301 -8.78 1.73 4.65
CA GLY A 301 -9.71 0.94 5.42
C GLY A 301 -10.46 1.77 6.48
N PHE A 302 -10.96 1.10 7.50
CA PHE A 302 -11.71 1.74 8.58
C PHE A 302 -11.73 0.85 9.85
N GLY A 303 -11.97 1.45 11.03
CA GLY A 303 -12.08 0.70 12.29
C GLY A 303 -10.72 0.26 12.85
N PRO A 304 -10.68 -0.86 13.60
CA PRO A 304 -9.45 -1.30 14.27
C PRO A 304 -8.27 -1.50 13.33
N HIS A 305 -8.52 -2.03 12.13
CA HIS A 305 -7.51 -2.30 11.11
C HIS A 305 -7.26 -1.14 10.14
N THR A 306 -7.63 0.11 10.48
CA THR A 306 -7.20 1.28 9.69
C THR A 306 -5.71 1.22 9.45
N CYS A 307 -5.27 1.50 8.22
CA CYS A 307 -3.87 1.40 7.81
C CYS A 307 -2.93 2.06 8.81
N ILE A 308 -1.93 1.33 9.29
CA ILE A 308 -0.94 1.85 10.23
C ILE A 308 0.00 2.85 9.55
N GLY A 309 0.26 2.65 8.24
CA GLY A 309 1.15 3.47 7.42
C GLY A 309 0.47 4.67 6.75
N ASN A 310 -0.76 5.04 7.11
CA ASN A 310 -1.49 6.11 6.46
C ASN A 310 -0.71 7.44 6.41
N HIS A 311 -0.09 7.83 7.52
CA HIS A 311 0.71 9.06 7.58
C HIS A 311 1.97 9.02 6.71
N ILE A 312 2.59 7.84 6.56
CA ILE A 312 3.72 7.64 5.65
C ILE A 312 3.25 7.88 4.22
N ALA A 313 2.20 7.17 3.79
CA ALA A 313 1.68 7.26 2.42
C ALA A 313 1.22 8.70 2.06
N GLU A 314 0.55 9.40 2.99
CA GLU A 314 0.14 10.79 2.81
C GLU A 314 1.34 11.73 2.65
N ILE A 315 2.37 11.57 3.51
CA ILE A 315 3.58 12.41 3.48
C ILE A 315 4.40 12.12 2.22
N GLU A 316 4.59 10.85 1.86
CA GLU A 316 5.29 10.48 0.62
C GLU A 316 4.58 11.05 -0.61
N ALA A 317 3.27 10.88 -0.72
CA ALA A 317 2.48 11.42 -1.81
C ALA A 317 2.55 12.95 -1.88
N LYS A 318 2.47 13.63 -0.73
CA LYS A 318 2.58 15.08 -0.63
C LYS A 318 3.96 15.58 -1.07
N VAL A 319 5.03 14.99 -0.54
CA VAL A 319 6.41 15.37 -0.87
C VAL A 319 6.70 15.15 -2.36
N PHE A 320 6.26 14.03 -2.90
CA PHE A 320 6.38 13.75 -4.32
C PHE A 320 5.65 14.80 -5.17
N LEU A 321 4.39 15.07 -4.84
CA LEU A 321 3.55 16.03 -5.57
C LEU A 321 4.13 17.44 -5.49
N GLU A 322 4.55 17.91 -4.29
CA GLU A 322 5.22 19.19 -4.12
C GLU A 322 6.49 19.30 -5.01
N THR A 323 7.27 18.22 -5.10
CA THR A 323 8.49 18.18 -5.91
C THR A 323 8.17 18.21 -7.40
N LEU A 324 7.21 17.40 -7.83
CA LEU A 324 6.75 17.36 -9.21
C LEU A 324 6.21 18.72 -9.70
N LEU A 325 5.43 19.40 -8.88
CA LEU A 325 4.91 20.73 -9.20
C LEU A 325 6.03 21.78 -9.34
N LYS A 326 7.07 21.71 -8.50
CA LYS A 326 8.22 22.63 -8.53
C LYS A 326 9.14 22.41 -9.73
N SER A 327 9.18 21.18 -10.29
CA SER A 327 10.07 20.84 -11.41
C SER A 327 9.72 21.58 -12.70
N SER A 328 8.52 22.15 -12.81
CA SER A 328 8.02 22.87 -14.01
C SER A 328 8.00 22.02 -15.28
N HIS A 329 8.24 20.71 -15.18
CA HIS A 329 8.16 19.81 -16.33
C HIS A 329 6.72 19.49 -16.69
N ASN A 330 6.46 19.43 -18.00
CA ASN A 330 5.25 18.87 -18.58
C ASN A 330 5.63 17.64 -19.40
N TRP A 331 4.74 16.70 -19.50
CA TRP A 331 5.00 15.44 -20.20
C TRP A 331 3.76 14.97 -20.97
N LYS A 332 3.99 14.13 -21.94
CA LYS A 332 2.97 13.36 -22.63
C LYS A 332 3.20 11.87 -22.37
N ILE A 333 2.11 11.14 -22.37
CA ILE A 333 2.13 9.69 -22.30
C ILE A 333 2.43 9.15 -23.70
N ASN A 334 3.47 8.31 -23.80
CA ASN A 334 3.86 7.64 -25.05
C ASN A 334 3.29 6.24 -25.11
N GLU A 335 3.28 5.52 -23.97
CA GLU A 335 2.82 4.16 -23.88
C GLU A 335 2.26 3.92 -22.48
N GLU A 336 1.14 3.23 -22.39
CA GLU A 336 0.56 2.77 -21.13
C GLU A 336 0.11 1.31 -21.25
N ASP A 337 0.50 0.48 -20.27
CA ASP A 337 -0.04 -0.85 -20.05
C ASP A 337 -0.69 -0.86 -18.66
N ILE A 338 -2.00 -0.66 -18.68
CA ILE A 338 -2.82 -0.47 -17.48
C ILE A 338 -3.92 -1.52 -17.47
N GLU A 339 -4.08 -2.17 -16.34
CA GLU A 339 -5.28 -2.93 -16.05
C GLU A 339 -6.31 -2.00 -15.41
N TYR A 340 -7.53 -2.00 -15.92
CA TYR A 340 -8.62 -1.18 -15.41
C TYR A 340 -9.62 -2.02 -14.63
N HIS A 341 -10.29 -1.39 -13.67
CA HIS A 341 -11.41 -2.01 -12.98
C HIS A 341 -12.54 -2.37 -13.94
N GLN A 342 -13.38 -3.33 -13.54
CA GLN A 342 -14.50 -3.79 -14.34
C GLN A 342 -15.79 -2.99 -14.06
N GLY A 343 -16.78 -3.16 -14.92
CA GLY A 343 -18.09 -2.53 -14.76
C GLY A 343 -18.07 -1.01 -14.92
N LYS A 344 -18.70 -0.29 -14.05
CA LYS A 344 -18.76 1.18 -14.08
C LYS A 344 -17.40 1.85 -13.85
N LEU A 345 -16.44 1.13 -13.30
CA LEU A 345 -15.12 1.62 -12.94
C LEU A 345 -14.06 1.36 -14.02
N VAL A 346 -14.47 0.98 -15.20
CA VAL A 346 -13.59 0.62 -16.34
C VAL A 346 -12.58 1.71 -16.72
N VAL A 347 -12.80 2.95 -16.30
CA VAL A 347 -11.87 4.08 -16.54
C VAL A 347 -10.92 4.34 -15.38
N ILE A 348 -11.03 3.56 -14.30
CA ILE A 348 -10.19 3.72 -13.11
C ILE A 348 -9.07 2.69 -13.17
N PRO A 349 -7.79 3.11 -13.12
CA PRO A 349 -6.67 2.19 -13.10
C PRO A 349 -6.72 1.25 -11.89
N ASN A 350 -6.62 -0.04 -12.14
CA ASN A 350 -6.45 -1.06 -11.11
C ASN A 350 -4.97 -1.36 -10.85
N SER A 351 -4.19 -1.49 -11.92
CA SER A 351 -2.74 -1.63 -11.82
C SER A 351 -2.01 -0.99 -13.01
N PHE A 352 -0.77 -0.58 -12.79
CA PHE A 352 0.11 -0.04 -13.81
C PHE A 352 1.27 -1.02 -14.02
N ARG A 353 1.32 -1.67 -15.19
CA ARG A 353 2.45 -2.51 -15.58
C ARG A 353 3.56 -1.68 -16.21
N LYS A 354 3.16 -0.64 -16.95
CA LYS A 354 4.06 0.29 -17.63
C LYS A 354 3.37 1.63 -17.84
N LEU A 355 4.13 2.69 -17.67
CA LEU A 355 3.70 4.05 -18.02
C LEU A 355 4.91 4.82 -18.54
N THR A 356 5.09 4.86 -19.86
CA THR A 356 6.20 5.58 -20.47
C THR A 356 5.77 7.00 -20.83
N VAL A 357 6.57 7.97 -20.40
CA VAL A 357 6.33 9.39 -20.70
C VAL A 357 7.56 10.04 -21.31
N SER A 358 7.36 11.15 -22.03
CA SER A 358 8.44 12.04 -22.48
C SER A 358 8.09 13.49 -22.21
N LEU A 359 9.12 14.33 -22.03
CA LEU A 359 8.97 15.78 -21.87
C LEU A 359 8.33 16.42 -23.11
N ILE A 360 7.59 17.51 -22.89
CA ILE A 360 7.03 18.39 -23.93
C ILE A 360 7.37 19.84 -23.64
#